data_4811428a3a9a0d937776e078c7efce30
#
_entry.id   4811428a3a9a0d937776e078c7efce30
#
_cell.length_a   1.000
_cell.length_b   1.000
_cell.length_c   1.000
_cell.angle_alpha   90.00
_cell.angle_beta   90.00
_cell.angle_gamma   90.00
#
_symmetry.space_group_name_H-M   'P 1'
#
loop_
_entity.id
_entity.type
_entity.pdbx_description
1 polymer ?
#
loop_
_entity_poly.entity_id
_entity_poly.type
_entity_poly.pdbx_seq_one_letter_code
_entity_poly.pdbx_strand_id
1 'polypeptide(L)'
;MITHQHEWILILDFGSQYTQLIARRLRELHVYCEIHPFNADLSAFQNKPGGIVLSGGPMSVNDDGAPELNTEIFDWDVPILGICYGLQAIAHSQNPGIVARSDKREFGRAFLIIDEEKGLFDGVSQNCQVWMSHGDKLTQLPNGYKIIAHTENAPIAAVAHTSKPIFGVQFHPEVVHSDYGSTILANFALSICGLTGNWTPSSFIEETISGIIENVGDKKVICALSGGVDSTVTASLIHRAIGDQLMCVFVDNGLLRKNEFNEVLTMYKNVLKLPVKGVDASKLFLDRLDGVSDPEKKRKIIGNAFIDVFEKEVESDSSFTFLAQGTLYPDVIESVSFKGPSATIKSHHNVGGLPEKMNLKLLEPMRELFKDEVRMVGRELGIPESFIKRHPFPGPGLGIRVLGPLSEERLNLLREADAIFVNELKRSELYDDVWQALTVLLPVQSVGVMGDERTYEFTVALRAVTSVDGMTADWAHLPYDFLSSVSNKIINEIKGINRVVYDISSKPPSTIEWE
;
A
#
# COMPACT_ATOMS: atom_id res chain seq x y z
N MET A 1 -19.20 -15.65 -0.92
CA MET A 1 -18.55 -16.48 0.13
C MET A 1 -17.24 -16.93 -0.46
N ILE A 2 -16.13 -16.51 0.12
CA ILE A 2 -14.79 -16.88 -0.35
C ILE A 2 -14.48 -18.21 0.30
N THR A 3 -14.38 -19.27 -0.50
CA THR A 3 -13.88 -20.56 -0.04
C THR A 3 -12.36 -20.51 -0.11
N HIS A 4 -11.69 -20.33 1.03
CA HIS A 4 -10.23 -20.41 1.08
C HIS A 4 -9.78 -21.83 0.76
N GLN A 5 -9.03 -21.98 -0.31
CA GLN A 5 -8.31 -23.22 -0.62
C GLN A 5 -6.95 -23.30 0.09
N HIS A 6 -6.54 -22.19 0.73
CA HIS A 6 -5.26 -22.06 1.43
C HIS A 6 -5.39 -22.31 2.93
N GLU A 7 -4.32 -22.82 3.49
CA GLU A 7 -4.04 -22.69 4.91
C GLU A 7 -3.84 -21.20 5.24
N TRP A 8 -4.50 -20.67 6.26
CA TRP A 8 -4.51 -19.25 6.52
C TRP A 8 -4.47 -18.87 8.00
N ILE A 9 -4.07 -17.64 8.28
CA ILE A 9 -4.08 -17.02 9.61
C ILE A 9 -5.12 -15.92 9.65
N LEU A 10 -5.98 -15.96 10.69
CA LEU A 10 -6.88 -14.87 11.04
C LEU A 10 -6.14 -13.83 11.88
N ILE A 11 -6.14 -12.58 11.45
CA ILE A 11 -5.64 -11.44 12.23
C ILE A 11 -6.84 -10.66 12.72
N LEU A 12 -7.04 -10.58 14.04
CA LEU A 12 -8.06 -9.73 14.65
C LEU A 12 -7.45 -8.38 15.01
N ASP A 13 -8.02 -7.31 14.42
CA ASP A 13 -7.51 -5.94 14.53
C ASP A 13 -8.17 -5.21 15.71
N PHE A 14 -7.37 -4.87 16.72
CA PHE A 14 -7.75 -4.06 17.86
C PHE A 14 -7.43 -2.56 17.69
N GLY A 15 -7.20 -2.12 16.44
CA GLY A 15 -6.95 -0.72 16.09
C GLY A 15 -5.49 -0.32 16.07
N SER A 16 -4.56 -1.27 15.95
CA SER A 16 -3.13 -0.98 15.87
C SER A 16 -2.75 -0.37 14.51
N GLN A 17 -1.93 0.65 14.54
CA GLN A 17 -1.27 1.14 13.32
C GLN A 17 -0.33 0.11 12.67
N TYR A 18 0.03 -0.95 13.38
CA TYR A 18 0.94 -2.01 12.92
C TYR A 18 0.23 -3.27 12.43
N THR A 19 -1.10 -3.34 12.46
CA THR A 19 -1.83 -4.56 12.04
C THR A 19 -1.49 -4.98 10.59
N GLN A 20 -1.38 -4.02 9.68
CA GLN A 20 -0.98 -4.31 8.30
C GLN A 20 0.46 -4.84 8.18
N LEU A 21 1.36 -4.45 9.11
CA LEU A 21 2.73 -4.98 9.14
C LEU A 21 2.73 -6.45 9.57
N ILE A 22 1.86 -6.85 10.52
CA ILE A 22 1.70 -8.27 10.90
C ILE A 22 1.34 -9.09 9.66
N ALA A 23 0.32 -8.64 8.90
CA ALA A 23 -0.10 -9.32 7.69
C ALA A 23 1.03 -9.40 6.66
N ARG A 24 1.75 -8.31 6.41
CA ARG A 24 2.89 -8.31 5.48
C ARG A 24 3.98 -9.29 5.89
N ARG A 25 4.35 -9.35 7.17
CA ARG A 25 5.36 -10.31 7.66
C ARG A 25 4.94 -11.75 7.46
N LEU A 26 3.65 -12.07 7.67
CA LEU A 26 3.14 -13.41 7.39
C LEU A 26 3.13 -13.73 5.89
N ARG A 27 2.78 -12.76 5.04
CA ARG A 27 2.83 -12.90 3.58
C ARG A 27 4.26 -13.06 3.04
N GLU A 28 5.25 -12.40 3.65
CA GLU A 28 6.67 -12.60 3.35
C GLU A 28 7.15 -14.04 3.67
N LEU A 29 6.45 -14.75 4.57
CA LEU A 29 6.64 -16.17 4.87
C LEU A 29 5.82 -17.10 3.95
N HIS A 30 5.19 -16.55 2.92
CA HIS A 30 4.26 -17.24 2.03
C HIS A 30 3.03 -17.83 2.75
N VAL A 31 2.61 -17.22 3.84
CA VAL A 31 1.41 -17.60 4.59
C VAL A 31 0.27 -16.65 4.26
N TYR A 32 -0.84 -17.18 3.75
CA TYR A 32 -2.05 -16.38 3.54
C TYR A 32 -2.62 -15.92 4.87
N CYS A 33 -3.09 -14.68 4.93
CA CYS A 33 -3.71 -14.14 6.13
C CYS A 33 -4.75 -13.08 5.79
N GLU A 34 -5.74 -12.92 6.64
CA GLU A 34 -6.77 -11.90 6.52
C GLU A 34 -6.87 -11.08 7.80
N ILE A 35 -7.09 -9.77 7.65
CA ILE A 35 -7.37 -8.84 8.74
C ILE A 35 -8.87 -8.66 8.85
N HIS A 36 -9.41 -8.94 10.04
CA HIS A 36 -10.79 -8.69 10.39
C HIS A 36 -10.88 -7.85 11.66
N PRO A 37 -11.96 -7.07 11.86
CA PRO A 37 -12.16 -6.35 13.11
C PRO A 37 -12.21 -7.28 14.32
N PHE A 38 -11.78 -6.81 15.48
CA PHE A 38 -11.79 -7.59 16.74
C PHE A 38 -13.16 -8.20 17.08
N ASN A 39 -14.24 -7.57 16.63
CA ASN A 39 -15.65 -7.98 16.83
C ASN A 39 -16.25 -8.70 15.61
N ALA A 40 -15.42 -9.27 14.74
CA ALA A 40 -15.89 -10.04 13.59
C ALA A 40 -16.82 -11.18 14.05
N ASP A 41 -17.85 -11.42 13.24
CA ASP A 41 -18.73 -12.58 13.45
C ASP A 41 -17.99 -13.88 13.10
N LEU A 42 -17.55 -14.60 14.12
CA LEU A 42 -16.79 -15.84 13.96
C LEU A 42 -17.58 -16.95 13.24
N SER A 43 -18.91 -16.88 13.27
CA SER A 43 -19.77 -17.85 12.58
C SER A 43 -19.80 -17.66 11.06
N ALA A 44 -19.35 -16.50 10.58
CA ALA A 44 -19.28 -16.20 9.16
C ALA A 44 -18.11 -16.92 8.44
N PHE A 45 -17.11 -17.41 9.18
CA PHE A 45 -15.98 -18.13 8.62
C PHE A 45 -16.35 -19.58 8.33
N GLN A 46 -16.35 -19.96 7.05
CA GLN A 46 -16.68 -21.34 6.65
C GLN A 46 -15.60 -22.34 7.06
N ASN A 47 -14.34 -21.92 6.95
CA ASN A 47 -13.19 -22.73 7.31
C ASN A 47 -12.45 -22.05 8.49
N LYS A 48 -12.14 -22.83 9.52
CA LYS A 48 -11.30 -22.32 10.61
C LYS A 48 -9.91 -22.00 10.10
N PRO A 49 -9.29 -20.90 10.59
CA PRO A 49 -7.88 -20.61 10.29
C PRO A 49 -6.95 -21.65 10.91
N GLY A 50 -5.75 -21.81 10.37
CA GLY A 50 -4.72 -22.63 10.99
C GLY A 50 -4.06 -21.97 12.22
N GLY A 51 -4.29 -20.66 12.41
CA GLY A 51 -3.84 -19.89 13.57
C GLY A 51 -4.51 -18.53 13.66
N ILE A 52 -4.46 -17.91 14.83
CA ILE A 52 -5.05 -16.58 15.09
C ILE A 52 -3.97 -15.66 15.64
N VAL A 53 -3.87 -14.44 15.10
CA VAL A 53 -3.05 -13.37 15.66
C VAL A 53 -3.96 -12.25 16.15
N LEU A 54 -3.78 -11.84 17.40
CA LEU A 54 -4.45 -10.69 17.98
C LEU A 54 -3.49 -9.51 17.95
N SER A 55 -3.86 -8.44 17.25
CA SER A 55 -3.00 -7.29 17.05
C SER A 55 -2.80 -6.45 18.32
N GLY A 56 -1.93 -5.48 18.26
CA GLY A 56 -1.88 -4.39 19.24
C GLY A 56 -3.12 -3.50 19.18
N GLY A 57 -3.19 -2.50 20.04
CA GLY A 57 -4.26 -1.52 20.07
C GLY A 57 -3.85 -0.24 20.80
N PRO A 58 -4.52 0.90 20.55
CA PRO A 58 -4.17 2.19 21.16
C PRO A 58 -4.76 2.39 22.56
N MET A 59 -5.74 1.58 22.97
CA MET A 59 -6.47 1.71 24.23
C MET A 59 -5.89 0.83 25.33
N SER A 60 -6.22 1.12 26.58
CA SER A 60 -6.05 0.18 27.70
C SER A 60 -7.22 -0.79 27.72
N VAL A 61 -6.98 -2.06 28.06
CA VAL A 61 -8.06 -3.04 28.27
C VAL A 61 -8.99 -2.69 29.44
N ASN A 62 -8.58 -1.72 30.27
CA ASN A 62 -9.35 -1.21 31.41
C ASN A 62 -10.12 0.09 31.09
N ASP A 63 -10.00 0.63 29.88
CA ASP A 63 -10.71 1.86 29.49
C ASP A 63 -12.17 1.54 29.11
N ASP A 64 -13.08 2.46 29.41
CA ASP A 64 -14.48 2.33 28.99
C ASP A 64 -14.58 2.28 27.45
N GLY A 65 -15.24 1.24 26.94
CA GLY A 65 -15.39 1.02 25.50
C GLY A 65 -14.13 0.44 24.82
N ALA A 66 -13.17 -0.08 25.58
CA ALA A 66 -12.03 -0.82 25.03
C ALA A 66 -12.50 -2.01 24.18
N PRO A 67 -11.80 -2.36 23.10
CA PRO A 67 -12.09 -3.55 22.30
C PRO A 67 -11.99 -4.83 23.16
N GLU A 68 -13.11 -5.55 23.28
CA GLU A 68 -13.15 -6.81 24.04
C GLU A 68 -12.85 -8.00 23.13
N LEU A 69 -12.13 -8.99 23.67
CA LEU A 69 -11.83 -10.22 22.98
C LEU A 69 -13.04 -11.15 22.96
N ASN A 70 -13.50 -11.59 21.79
CA ASN A 70 -14.46 -12.68 21.69
C ASN A 70 -13.78 -13.99 22.12
N THR A 71 -14.15 -14.51 23.29
CA THR A 71 -13.54 -15.69 23.91
C THR A 71 -13.87 -17.01 23.20
N GLU A 72 -14.83 -17.03 22.27
CA GLU A 72 -15.13 -18.21 21.46
C GLU A 72 -13.95 -18.68 20.62
N ILE A 73 -12.96 -17.81 20.36
CA ILE A 73 -11.73 -18.21 19.66
C ILE A 73 -10.95 -19.30 20.41
N PHE A 74 -11.06 -19.36 21.73
CA PHE A 74 -10.39 -20.39 22.54
C PHE A 74 -11.01 -21.78 22.38
N ASP A 75 -12.24 -21.87 21.82
CA ASP A 75 -12.96 -23.11 21.56
C ASP A 75 -12.65 -23.67 20.15
N TRP A 76 -11.88 -22.89 19.35
CA TRP A 76 -11.51 -23.31 18.01
C TRP A 76 -10.38 -24.35 17.98
N ASP A 77 -9.65 -24.48 19.07
CA ASP A 77 -8.51 -25.40 19.23
C ASP A 77 -7.40 -25.17 18.19
N VAL A 78 -7.17 -23.88 17.85
CA VAL A 78 -6.10 -23.42 16.95
C VAL A 78 -5.07 -22.60 17.71
N PRO A 79 -3.80 -22.53 17.26
CA PRO A 79 -2.80 -21.69 17.89
C PRO A 79 -3.18 -20.21 17.88
N ILE A 80 -2.88 -19.51 18.99
CA ILE A 80 -3.18 -18.08 19.17
C ILE A 80 -1.91 -17.34 19.58
N LEU A 81 -1.62 -16.20 18.94
CA LEU A 81 -0.56 -15.27 19.31
C LEU A 81 -1.14 -13.89 19.60
N GLY A 82 -1.06 -13.43 20.84
CA GLY A 82 -1.42 -12.05 21.22
C GLY A 82 -0.19 -11.14 21.17
N ILE A 83 -0.28 -10.01 20.46
CA ILE A 83 0.78 -9.01 20.36
C ILE A 83 0.35 -7.74 21.10
N CYS A 84 1.12 -7.29 22.07
CA CYS A 84 0.91 -6.08 22.86
C CYS A 84 -0.50 -6.04 23.49
N TYR A 85 -1.44 -5.25 22.94
CA TYR A 85 -2.83 -5.26 23.38
C TYR A 85 -3.46 -6.66 23.29
N GLY A 86 -3.15 -7.44 22.25
CA GLY A 86 -3.65 -8.80 22.08
C GLY A 86 -3.25 -9.74 23.25
N LEU A 87 -2.01 -9.63 23.77
CA LEU A 87 -1.61 -10.32 25.00
C LEU A 87 -2.43 -9.84 26.20
N GLN A 88 -2.61 -8.52 26.33
CA GLN A 88 -3.37 -7.94 27.45
C GLN A 88 -4.85 -8.34 27.39
N ALA A 89 -5.44 -8.41 26.19
CA ALA A 89 -6.80 -8.87 25.98
C ALA A 89 -6.99 -10.35 26.36
N ILE A 90 -6.04 -11.22 26.00
CA ILE A 90 -6.02 -12.61 26.47
C ILE A 90 -5.98 -12.66 28.00
N ALA A 91 -5.06 -11.92 28.61
CA ALA A 91 -4.89 -11.91 30.05
C ALA A 91 -6.13 -11.37 30.78
N HIS A 92 -6.69 -10.27 30.32
CA HIS A 92 -7.87 -9.61 30.86
C HIS A 92 -9.13 -10.51 30.77
N SER A 93 -9.32 -11.18 29.62
CA SER A 93 -10.48 -12.06 29.41
C SER A 93 -10.53 -13.26 30.38
N GLN A 94 -9.36 -13.71 30.81
CA GLN A 94 -9.24 -14.85 31.74
C GLN A 94 -9.21 -14.44 33.23
N ASN A 95 -8.49 -13.36 33.54
CA ASN A 95 -8.33 -12.82 34.87
C ASN A 95 -8.44 -11.28 34.87
N PRO A 96 -9.63 -10.70 34.97
CA PRO A 96 -9.78 -9.26 35.06
C PRO A 96 -8.97 -8.65 36.21
N GLY A 97 -8.28 -7.52 35.93
CA GLY A 97 -7.50 -6.78 36.94
C GLY A 97 -6.01 -7.14 37.02
N ILE A 98 -5.52 -8.11 36.24
CA ILE A 98 -4.08 -8.42 36.18
C ILE A 98 -3.29 -7.56 35.19
N VAL A 99 -3.98 -6.75 34.40
CA VAL A 99 -3.37 -5.72 33.52
C VAL A 99 -3.52 -4.38 34.22
N ALA A 100 -2.44 -3.65 34.40
CA ALA A 100 -2.45 -2.33 35.02
C ALA A 100 -1.54 -1.35 34.29
N ARG A 101 -1.86 -0.05 34.43
CA ARG A 101 -1.00 1.02 33.93
C ARG A 101 0.37 0.93 34.59
N SER A 102 1.41 1.02 33.79
CA SER A 102 2.78 1.01 34.29
C SER A 102 3.19 2.42 34.70
N ASP A 103 3.81 2.54 35.88
CA ASP A 103 4.47 3.79 36.33
C ASP A 103 5.63 4.17 35.41
N LYS A 104 6.26 3.18 34.78
CA LYS A 104 7.29 3.35 33.75
C LYS A 104 6.73 2.85 32.41
N ARG A 105 6.38 3.78 31.54
CA ARG A 105 6.01 3.47 30.16
C ARG A 105 7.22 2.94 29.40
N GLU A 106 7.03 1.94 28.54
CA GLU A 106 8.08 1.41 27.66
C GLU A 106 7.76 1.74 26.21
N PHE A 107 8.50 2.67 25.66
CA PHE A 107 8.44 3.03 24.23
C PHE A 107 9.83 2.99 23.64
N GLY A 108 9.97 2.30 22.51
CA GLY A 108 11.23 2.17 21.79
C GLY A 108 11.96 0.87 22.07
N ARG A 109 13.28 0.92 22.10
CA ARG A 109 14.15 -0.26 22.17
C ARG A 109 14.21 -0.83 23.59
N ALA A 110 14.04 -2.16 23.68
CA ALA A 110 14.32 -2.95 24.87
C ALA A 110 15.11 -4.19 24.49
N PHE A 111 15.74 -4.83 25.47
CA PHE A 111 16.50 -6.07 25.26
C PHE A 111 15.78 -7.25 25.92
N LEU A 112 15.50 -8.27 25.11
CA LEU A 112 14.73 -9.44 25.53
C LEU A 112 15.65 -10.51 26.12
N ILE A 113 15.34 -10.94 27.33
CA ILE A 113 15.96 -12.09 27.98
C ILE A 113 14.99 -13.25 27.83
N ILE A 114 15.43 -14.31 27.16
CA ILE A 114 14.61 -15.48 26.82
C ILE A 114 14.77 -16.52 27.94
N ASP A 115 13.64 -16.87 28.58
CA ASP A 115 13.60 -17.87 29.65
C ASP A 115 13.36 -19.29 29.08
N GLU A 116 12.69 -19.39 27.92
CA GLU A 116 12.44 -20.66 27.22
C GLU A 116 12.75 -20.49 25.72
N GLU A 117 13.86 -21.11 25.27
CA GLU A 117 14.37 -20.97 23.91
C GLU A 117 13.57 -21.76 22.86
N LYS A 118 12.80 -22.77 23.26
CA LYS A 118 12.03 -23.61 22.34
C LYS A 118 10.65 -23.03 22.02
N GLY A 119 10.09 -23.47 20.92
CA GLY A 119 8.77 -23.03 20.47
C GLY A 119 8.83 -21.65 19.83
N LEU A 120 8.20 -20.65 20.45
CA LEU A 120 8.10 -19.32 19.85
C LEU A 120 9.46 -18.63 19.62
N PHE A 121 10.46 -18.93 20.48
CA PHE A 121 11.80 -18.31 20.42
C PHE A 121 12.88 -19.25 19.86
N ASP A 122 12.51 -20.31 19.16
CA ASP A 122 13.51 -21.19 18.53
C ASP A 122 14.36 -20.41 17.52
N GLY A 123 15.70 -20.50 17.65
CA GLY A 123 16.64 -19.75 16.82
C GLY A 123 16.75 -18.24 17.11
N VAL A 124 16.13 -17.74 18.17
CA VAL A 124 16.24 -16.35 18.60
C VAL A 124 17.41 -16.19 19.56
N SER A 125 18.28 -15.22 19.33
CA SER A 125 19.45 -14.97 20.20
C SER A 125 19.04 -14.31 21.50
N GLN A 126 19.74 -14.72 22.59
CA GLN A 126 19.60 -14.05 23.89
C GLN A 126 19.98 -12.57 23.81
N ASN A 127 19.32 -11.76 24.61
CA ASN A 127 19.53 -10.32 24.73
C ASN A 127 19.39 -9.57 23.40
N CYS A 128 18.46 -10.04 22.52
CA CYS A 128 18.16 -9.37 21.27
C CYS A 128 17.29 -8.12 21.48
N GLN A 129 17.43 -7.16 20.54
CA GLN A 129 16.62 -5.95 20.57
C GLN A 129 15.18 -6.24 20.15
N VAL A 130 14.21 -5.71 20.90
CA VAL A 130 12.79 -5.72 20.56
C VAL A 130 12.21 -4.32 20.68
N TRP A 131 11.10 -4.07 19.99
CA TRP A 131 10.41 -2.79 20.00
C TRP A 131 9.20 -2.82 20.92
N MET A 132 9.24 -2.00 21.96
CA MET A 132 8.15 -1.82 22.92
C MET A 132 7.33 -0.58 22.56
N SER A 133 6.00 -0.66 22.74
CA SER A 133 5.07 0.46 22.55
C SER A 133 3.84 0.28 23.44
N HIS A 134 4.04 0.33 24.76
CA HIS A 134 2.94 0.10 25.69
C HIS A 134 2.98 0.99 26.94
N GLY A 135 1.78 1.38 27.40
CA GLY A 135 1.58 2.06 28.69
C GLY A 135 1.10 1.12 29.79
N ASP A 136 0.55 -0.03 29.42
CA ASP A 136 0.01 -1.05 30.33
C ASP A 136 0.87 -2.29 30.30
N LYS A 137 0.92 -3.03 31.41
CA LYS A 137 1.66 -4.28 31.55
C LYS A 137 0.88 -5.32 32.36
N LEU A 138 1.21 -6.57 32.18
CA LEU A 138 0.77 -7.64 33.05
C LEU A 138 1.48 -7.53 34.41
N THR A 139 0.70 -7.51 35.48
CA THR A 139 1.19 -7.51 36.89
C THR A 139 1.28 -8.91 37.47
N GLN A 140 0.50 -9.82 36.91
CA GLN A 140 0.45 -11.23 37.28
C GLN A 140 0.24 -12.09 36.02
N LEU A 141 0.63 -13.37 36.09
CA LEU A 141 0.33 -14.34 35.05
C LEU A 141 -1.15 -14.73 35.07
N PRO A 142 -1.79 -14.87 33.89
CA PRO A 142 -3.07 -15.56 33.83
C PRO A 142 -2.95 -17.02 34.26
N ASN A 143 -4.05 -17.62 34.72
CA ASN A 143 -4.06 -19.01 35.13
C ASN A 143 -3.64 -19.94 33.98
N GLY A 144 -2.72 -20.86 34.26
CA GLY A 144 -2.23 -21.82 33.28
C GLY A 144 -1.14 -21.27 32.33
N TYR A 145 -0.62 -20.08 32.57
CA TYR A 145 0.49 -19.52 31.78
C TYR A 145 1.80 -19.55 32.54
N LYS A 146 2.89 -19.55 31.78
CA LYS A 146 4.28 -19.38 32.24
C LYS A 146 4.95 -18.25 31.50
N ILE A 147 5.93 -17.61 32.13
CA ILE A 147 6.82 -16.63 31.47
C ILE A 147 7.76 -17.41 30.57
N ILE A 148 7.97 -16.91 29.34
CA ILE A 148 8.93 -17.46 28.38
C ILE A 148 9.98 -16.43 27.97
N ALA A 149 9.76 -15.13 28.27
CA ALA A 149 10.76 -14.09 28.15
C ALA A 149 10.38 -12.85 29.00
N HIS A 150 11.40 -12.07 29.37
CA HIS A 150 11.25 -10.81 30.12
C HIS A 150 12.22 -9.74 29.64
N THR A 151 11.99 -8.47 30.04
CA THR A 151 12.94 -7.36 29.90
C THR A 151 13.22 -6.75 31.27
N GLU A 152 14.17 -5.82 31.36
CA GLU A 152 14.48 -5.13 32.62
C GLU A 152 13.23 -4.43 33.21
N ASN A 153 12.36 -3.85 32.37
CA ASN A 153 11.19 -3.09 32.82
C ASN A 153 9.85 -3.84 32.68
N ALA A 154 9.80 -4.91 31.87
CA ALA A 154 8.66 -5.80 31.71
C ALA A 154 9.00 -7.22 32.17
N PRO A 155 8.79 -7.56 33.46
CA PRO A 155 9.04 -8.91 33.99
C PRO A 155 8.22 -10.00 33.31
N ILE A 156 7.14 -9.64 32.63
CA ILE A 156 6.30 -10.52 31.82
C ILE A 156 6.25 -9.94 30.40
N ALA A 157 7.31 -10.16 29.62
CA ALA A 157 7.39 -9.67 28.24
C ALA A 157 6.86 -10.69 27.22
N ALA A 158 6.90 -11.99 27.56
CA ALA A 158 6.26 -13.02 26.76
C ALA A 158 5.77 -14.17 27.64
N VAL A 159 4.64 -14.75 27.23
CA VAL A 159 4.00 -15.86 27.94
C VAL A 159 3.60 -16.99 27.00
N ALA A 160 3.54 -18.20 27.53
CA ALA A 160 2.96 -19.36 26.85
C ALA A 160 1.99 -20.08 27.82
N HIS A 161 0.87 -20.55 27.29
CA HIS A 161 -0.02 -21.43 28.05
C HIS A 161 0.62 -22.82 28.20
N THR A 162 0.46 -23.43 29.37
CA THR A 162 1.17 -24.68 29.71
C THR A 162 0.67 -25.93 28.98
N SER A 163 -0.57 -25.91 28.45
CA SER A 163 -1.22 -27.05 27.80
C SER A 163 -1.92 -26.73 26.46
N LYS A 164 -2.10 -25.46 26.12
CA LYS A 164 -2.71 -25.04 24.85
C LYS A 164 -1.68 -24.26 24.03
N PRO A 165 -1.76 -24.23 22.69
CA PRO A 165 -0.84 -23.47 21.85
C PRO A 165 -1.21 -21.97 21.82
N ILE A 166 -1.27 -21.34 23.01
CA ILE A 166 -1.60 -19.92 23.18
C ILE A 166 -0.37 -19.19 23.68
N PHE A 167 0.04 -18.16 22.97
CA PHE A 167 1.22 -17.36 23.23
C PHE A 167 0.85 -15.88 23.30
N GLY A 168 1.66 -15.10 23.99
CA GLY A 168 1.53 -13.65 23.96
C GLY A 168 2.88 -12.98 24.15
N VAL A 169 3.09 -11.88 23.42
CA VAL A 169 4.28 -11.03 23.49
C VAL A 169 3.87 -9.58 23.73
N GLN A 170 4.57 -8.88 24.62
CA GLN A 170 4.29 -7.48 24.93
C GLN A 170 4.92 -6.52 23.90
N PHE A 171 5.98 -6.95 23.22
CA PHE A 171 6.67 -6.22 22.17
C PHE A 171 6.05 -6.48 20.79
N HIS A 172 6.50 -5.70 19.80
CA HIS A 172 6.04 -5.78 18.43
C HIS A 172 7.05 -6.53 17.54
N PRO A 173 6.85 -7.83 17.26
CA PRO A 173 7.74 -8.59 16.39
C PRO A 173 7.63 -8.16 14.91
N GLU A 174 6.51 -7.55 14.51
CA GLU A 174 6.22 -7.15 13.13
C GLU A 174 7.02 -5.96 12.65
N VAL A 175 7.57 -5.14 13.55
CA VAL A 175 8.32 -3.93 13.19
C VAL A 175 9.80 -4.21 12.94
N VAL A 176 10.41 -3.44 12.04
CA VAL A 176 11.81 -3.61 11.62
C VAL A 176 12.85 -3.43 12.75
N HIS A 177 12.44 -2.80 13.85
CA HIS A 177 13.31 -2.56 15.01
C HIS A 177 13.38 -3.75 15.99
N SER A 178 12.65 -4.83 15.72
CA SER A 178 12.75 -6.11 16.44
C SER A 178 13.63 -7.05 15.64
N ASP A 179 14.87 -7.29 16.10
CA ASP A 179 15.92 -7.99 15.34
C ASP A 179 15.50 -9.37 14.81
N TYR A 180 14.79 -10.16 15.62
CA TYR A 180 14.33 -11.51 15.28
C TYR A 180 12.80 -11.59 15.10
N GLY A 181 12.15 -10.45 14.80
CA GLY A 181 10.70 -10.42 14.68
C GLY A 181 10.15 -11.38 13.63
N SER A 182 10.80 -11.43 12.45
CA SER A 182 10.42 -12.37 11.39
C SER A 182 10.62 -13.84 11.80
N THR A 183 11.66 -14.17 12.59
CA THR A 183 11.89 -15.52 13.09
C THR A 183 10.78 -15.93 14.08
N ILE A 184 10.39 -15.03 14.98
CA ILE A 184 9.31 -15.28 15.96
C ILE A 184 7.98 -15.54 15.23
N LEU A 185 7.65 -14.72 14.23
CA LEU A 185 6.44 -14.91 13.42
C LEU A 185 6.50 -16.17 12.56
N ALA A 186 7.68 -16.53 12.02
CA ALA A 186 7.89 -17.79 11.31
C ALA A 186 7.70 -19.01 12.23
N ASN A 187 8.24 -18.96 13.44
CA ASN A 187 8.05 -20.02 14.44
C ASN A 187 6.58 -20.20 14.77
N PHE A 188 5.84 -19.09 14.95
CA PHE A 188 4.40 -19.18 15.17
C PHE A 188 3.67 -19.78 13.96
N ALA A 189 3.84 -19.20 12.78
CA ALA A 189 3.07 -19.56 11.61
C ALA A 189 3.43 -20.95 11.04
N LEU A 190 4.73 -21.24 10.89
CA LEU A 190 5.19 -22.46 10.23
C LEU A 190 5.36 -23.62 11.20
N SER A 191 5.96 -23.39 12.38
CA SER A 191 6.28 -24.47 13.31
C SER A 191 5.13 -24.78 14.26
N ILE A 192 4.49 -23.75 14.86
CA ILE A 192 3.43 -23.92 15.86
C ILE A 192 2.07 -24.16 15.20
N CYS A 193 1.71 -23.35 14.19
CA CYS A 193 0.49 -23.55 13.42
C CYS A 193 0.61 -24.68 12.38
N GLY A 194 1.83 -25.10 12.04
CA GLY A 194 2.09 -26.18 11.06
C GLY A 194 1.76 -25.81 9.62
N LEU A 195 1.72 -24.51 9.28
CA LEU A 195 1.39 -24.06 7.93
C LEU A 195 2.57 -24.29 6.98
N THR A 196 2.27 -24.60 5.72
CA THR A 196 3.29 -25.00 4.72
C THR A 196 3.88 -23.83 3.93
N GLY A 197 3.30 -22.62 4.04
CA GLY A 197 3.78 -21.48 3.27
C GLY A 197 3.55 -21.63 1.77
N ASN A 198 2.33 -21.97 1.38
CA ASN A 198 1.97 -22.23 -0.02
C ASN A 198 1.37 -21.03 -0.78
N TRP A 199 1.30 -19.87 -0.14
CA TRP A 199 0.88 -18.62 -0.78
C TRP A 199 2.01 -18.05 -1.64
N THR A 200 2.01 -18.36 -2.92
CA THR A 200 3.02 -17.93 -3.88
C THR A 200 2.40 -17.15 -5.05
N PRO A 201 3.16 -16.31 -5.77
CA PRO A 201 2.66 -15.66 -6.97
C PRO A 201 2.07 -16.63 -7.99
N SER A 202 2.67 -17.79 -8.19
CA SER A 202 2.19 -18.81 -9.14
C SER A 202 0.86 -19.42 -8.69
N SER A 203 0.71 -19.82 -7.40
CA SER A 203 -0.54 -20.36 -6.88
C SER A 203 -1.66 -19.31 -6.94
N PHE A 204 -1.37 -18.06 -6.57
CA PHE A 204 -2.31 -16.95 -6.71
C PHE A 204 -2.80 -16.76 -8.15
N ILE A 205 -1.87 -16.77 -9.13
CA ILE A 205 -2.23 -16.61 -10.56
C ILE A 205 -3.17 -17.72 -11.01
N GLU A 206 -2.86 -18.98 -10.71
CA GLU A 206 -3.67 -20.13 -11.13
C GLU A 206 -5.09 -20.07 -10.56
N GLU A 207 -5.22 -19.77 -9.27
CA GLU A 207 -6.52 -19.66 -8.60
C GLU A 207 -7.32 -18.46 -9.10
N THR A 208 -6.66 -17.31 -9.24
CA THR A 208 -7.30 -16.08 -9.73
C THR A 208 -7.81 -16.29 -11.17
N ILE A 209 -7.03 -16.92 -12.04
CA ILE A 209 -7.43 -17.24 -13.40
C ILE A 209 -8.67 -18.13 -13.38
N SER A 210 -8.67 -19.20 -12.58
CA SER A 210 -9.80 -20.12 -12.46
C SER A 210 -11.07 -19.40 -11.96
N GLY A 211 -10.94 -18.56 -10.95
CA GLY A 211 -12.03 -17.76 -10.41
C GLY A 211 -12.56 -16.72 -11.41
N ILE A 212 -11.69 -16.09 -12.22
CA ILE A 212 -12.11 -15.17 -13.28
C ILE A 212 -12.92 -15.92 -14.34
N ILE A 213 -12.45 -17.08 -14.80
CA ILE A 213 -13.15 -17.89 -15.82
C ILE A 213 -14.54 -18.27 -15.32
N GLU A 214 -14.66 -18.75 -14.10
CA GLU A 214 -15.93 -19.14 -13.50
C GLU A 214 -16.91 -17.96 -13.35
N ASN A 215 -16.41 -16.81 -12.85
CA ASN A 215 -17.25 -15.64 -12.60
C ASN A 215 -17.68 -14.92 -13.88
N VAL A 216 -16.80 -14.80 -14.86
CA VAL A 216 -17.06 -14.07 -16.11
C VAL A 216 -17.85 -14.91 -17.11
N GLY A 217 -17.55 -16.20 -17.24
CA GLY A 217 -18.19 -17.09 -18.21
C GLY A 217 -18.03 -16.58 -19.64
N ASP A 218 -19.16 -16.38 -20.33
CA ASP A 218 -19.24 -15.88 -21.71
C ASP A 218 -19.33 -14.36 -21.84
N LYS A 219 -19.25 -13.62 -20.73
CA LYS A 219 -19.44 -12.16 -20.68
C LYS A 219 -18.17 -11.41 -21.04
N LYS A 220 -18.33 -10.11 -21.35
CA LYS A 220 -17.20 -9.21 -21.62
C LYS A 220 -16.85 -8.36 -20.42
N VAL A 221 -15.56 -8.10 -20.31
CA VAL A 221 -14.95 -7.28 -19.26
C VAL A 221 -14.33 -6.03 -19.89
N ILE A 222 -14.56 -4.86 -19.31
CA ILE A 222 -13.85 -3.63 -19.65
C ILE A 222 -12.90 -3.24 -18.51
N CYS A 223 -11.69 -2.80 -18.83
CA CYS A 223 -10.65 -2.41 -17.89
C CYS A 223 -10.07 -1.04 -18.24
N ALA A 224 -10.12 -0.10 -17.31
CA ALA A 224 -9.43 1.17 -17.45
C ALA A 224 -7.96 1.01 -17.07
N LEU A 225 -7.04 1.35 -17.98
CA LEU A 225 -5.60 1.33 -17.75
C LEU A 225 -5.11 2.73 -17.37
N SER A 226 -4.33 2.81 -16.31
CA SER A 226 -3.70 4.07 -15.86
C SER A 226 -2.23 4.21 -16.26
N GLY A 227 -1.63 3.19 -16.86
CA GLY A 227 -0.18 3.12 -17.08
C GLY A 227 0.61 2.67 -15.84
N GLY A 228 -0.06 2.46 -14.70
CA GLY A 228 0.54 1.96 -13.47
C GLY A 228 0.62 0.44 -13.41
N VAL A 229 1.46 -0.08 -12.50
CA VAL A 229 1.67 -1.53 -12.35
C VAL A 229 0.38 -2.26 -11.98
N ASP A 230 -0.47 -1.70 -11.13
CA ASP A 230 -1.67 -2.38 -10.63
C ASP A 230 -2.67 -2.63 -11.75
N SER A 231 -3.03 -1.60 -12.53
CA SER A 231 -3.92 -1.76 -13.68
C SER A 231 -3.33 -2.68 -14.75
N THR A 232 -2.00 -2.69 -14.91
CA THR A 232 -1.30 -3.56 -15.86
C THR A 232 -1.37 -5.02 -15.43
N VAL A 233 -1.12 -5.34 -14.15
CA VAL A 233 -1.22 -6.70 -13.60
C VAL A 233 -2.66 -7.19 -13.66
N THR A 234 -3.64 -6.35 -13.27
CA THR A 234 -5.07 -6.64 -13.38
C THR A 234 -5.44 -7.07 -14.80
N ALA A 235 -5.11 -6.23 -15.78
CA ALA A 235 -5.43 -6.52 -17.19
C ALA A 235 -4.73 -7.78 -17.69
N SER A 236 -3.47 -8.00 -17.29
CA SER A 236 -2.71 -9.19 -17.70
C SER A 236 -3.29 -10.49 -17.13
N LEU A 237 -3.72 -10.49 -15.86
CA LEU A 237 -4.41 -11.62 -15.22
C LEU A 237 -5.73 -11.94 -15.95
N ILE A 238 -6.55 -10.92 -16.19
CA ILE A 238 -7.83 -11.09 -16.85
C ILE A 238 -7.64 -11.54 -18.32
N HIS A 239 -6.71 -10.94 -19.04
CA HIS A 239 -6.42 -11.35 -20.42
C HIS A 239 -5.93 -12.79 -20.49
N ARG A 240 -5.10 -13.24 -19.56
CA ARG A 240 -4.65 -14.62 -19.48
C ARG A 240 -5.79 -15.60 -19.19
N ALA A 241 -6.83 -15.15 -18.46
CA ALA A 241 -8.00 -15.95 -18.12
C ALA A 241 -9.01 -16.04 -19.27
N ILE A 242 -9.36 -14.92 -19.89
CA ILE A 242 -10.52 -14.81 -20.79
C ILE A 242 -10.19 -14.25 -22.20
N GLY A 243 -8.93 -13.96 -22.49
CA GLY A 243 -8.48 -13.52 -23.82
C GLY A 243 -9.23 -12.31 -24.37
N ASP A 244 -9.81 -12.45 -25.54
CA ASP A 244 -10.49 -11.39 -26.30
C ASP A 244 -11.83 -10.91 -25.69
N GLN A 245 -12.32 -11.55 -24.62
CA GLN A 245 -13.47 -11.06 -23.87
C GLN A 245 -13.11 -9.82 -23.03
N LEU A 246 -11.82 -9.55 -22.81
CA LEU A 246 -11.33 -8.33 -22.20
C LEU A 246 -11.20 -7.23 -23.26
N MET A 247 -11.62 -6.01 -22.92
CA MET A 247 -11.23 -4.78 -23.61
C MET A 247 -10.59 -3.83 -22.61
N CYS A 248 -9.39 -3.35 -22.92
CA CYS A 248 -8.70 -2.34 -22.13
C CYS A 248 -8.85 -0.96 -22.79
N VAL A 249 -9.03 0.08 -21.99
CA VAL A 249 -9.08 1.47 -22.45
C VAL A 249 -7.96 2.26 -21.75
N PHE A 250 -7.08 2.88 -22.55
CA PHE A 250 -6.02 3.76 -22.06
C PHE A 250 -6.27 5.16 -22.59
N VAL A 251 -6.45 6.14 -21.71
CA VAL A 251 -6.86 7.50 -22.04
C VAL A 251 -5.67 8.45 -21.97
N ASP A 252 -5.42 9.19 -23.06
CA ASP A 252 -4.61 10.39 -23.00
C ASP A 252 -5.47 11.56 -22.51
N ASN A 253 -5.21 11.98 -21.29
CA ASN A 253 -5.88 13.10 -20.66
C ASN A 253 -5.14 14.44 -20.83
N GLY A 254 -4.07 14.49 -21.65
CA GLY A 254 -3.22 15.67 -21.80
C GLY A 254 -2.35 16.00 -20.58
N LEU A 255 -2.42 15.18 -19.50
CA LEU A 255 -1.69 15.39 -18.24
C LEU A 255 -0.62 14.32 -18.01
N LEU A 256 -0.37 13.46 -19.00
CA LEU A 256 0.67 12.44 -18.96
C LEU A 256 2.06 13.06 -19.16
N ARG A 257 3.10 12.31 -18.75
CA ARG A 257 4.51 12.65 -18.99
C ARG A 257 4.83 12.70 -20.48
N LYS A 258 5.98 13.26 -20.82
CA LYS A 258 6.46 13.35 -22.21
C LYS A 258 6.49 11.96 -22.84
N ASN A 259 5.83 11.81 -23.99
CA ASN A 259 5.71 10.59 -24.79
C ASN A 259 5.04 9.39 -24.10
N GLU A 260 4.57 9.54 -22.86
CA GLU A 260 4.08 8.43 -22.05
C GLU A 260 2.92 7.69 -22.70
N PHE A 261 1.97 8.40 -23.32
CA PHE A 261 0.83 7.75 -23.98
C PHE A 261 1.27 6.73 -25.03
N ASN A 262 2.17 7.14 -25.93
CA ASN A 262 2.64 6.28 -27.02
C ASN A 262 3.53 5.13 -26.52
N GLU A 263 4.40 5.40 -25.55
CA GLU A 263 5.29 4.39 -24.94
C GLU A 263 4.48 3.30 -24.24
N VAL A 264 3.52 3.71 -23.41
CA VAL A 264 2.66 2.79 -22.64
C VAL A 264 1.75 2.00 -23.57
N LEU A 265 1.12 2.66 -24.55
CA LEU A 265 0.25 2.00 -25.52
C LEU A 265 1.03 0.97 -26.37
N THR A 266 2.23 1.31 -26.79
CA THR A 266 3.13 0.41 -27.52
C THR A 266 3.50 -0.81 -26.69
N MET A 267 3.82 -0.62 -25.41
CA MET A 267 4.12 -1.71 -24.50
C MET A 267 2.90 -2.64 -24.32
N TYR A 268 1.72 -2.09 -24.08
CA TYR A 268 0.51 -2.88 -23.94
C TYR A 268 0.21 -3.71 -25.18
N LYS A 269 0.28 -3.13 -26.38
CA LYS A 269 -0.02 -3.80 -27.63
C LYS A 269 1.06 -4.78 -28.08
N ASN A 270 2.31 -4.36 -28.01
CA ASN A 270 3.40 -5.09 -28.66
C ASN A 270 4.10 -6.08 -27.74
N VAL A 271 4.22 -5.76 -26.43
CA VAL A 271 4.90 -6.62 -25.45
C VAL A 271 3.91 -7.50 -24.72
N LEU A 272 2.88 -6.92 -24.10
CA LEU A 272 1.90 -7.66 -23.31
C LEU A 272 0.76 -8.24 -24.14
N LYS A 273 0.64 -7.86 -25.41
CA LYS A 273 -0.41 -8.33 -26.33
C LYS A 273 -1.84 -8.11 -25.82
N LEU A 274 -2.04 -7.09 -24.99
CA LEU A 274 -3.37 -6.77 -24.46
C LEU A 274 -4.28 -6.16 -25.54
N PRO A 275 -5.57 -6.48 -25.56
CA PRO A 275 -6.57 -5.86 -26.43
C PRO A 275 -6.87 -4.44 -25.92
N VAL A 276 -6.03 -3.47 -26.29
CA VAL A 276 -6.10 -2.09 -25.76
C VAL A 276 -6.50 -1.10 -26.83
N LYS A 277 -7.50 -0.25 -26.49
CA LYS A 277 -7.90 0.93 -27.25
C LYS A 277 -7.29 2.18 -26.60
N GLY A 278 -6.47 2.92 -27.34
CA GLY A 278 -6.00 4.23 -26.93
C GLY A 278 -7.05 5.30 -27.29
N VAL A 279 -7.40 6.16 -26.35
CA VAL A 279 -8.39 7.24 -26.54
C VAL A 279 -7.69 8.57 -26.24
N ASP A 280 -7.55 9.42 -27.24
CA ASP A 280 -7.09 10.81 -27.03
C ASP A 280 -8.28 11.68 -26.62
N ALA A 281 -8.29 12.08 -25.36
CA ALA A 281 -9.26 12.99 -24.77
C ALA A 281 -8.57 14.28 -24.26
N SER A 282 -7.31 14.51 -24.61
CA SER A 282 -6.48 15.60 -24.10
C SER A 282 -7.18 16.96 -24.18
N LYS A 283 -7.82 17.26 -25.32
CA LYS A 283 -8.57 18.50 -25.49
C LYS A 283 -9.72 18.64 -24.49
N LEU A 284 -10.49 17.58 -24.23
CA LEU A 284 -11.60 17.62 -23.27
C LEU A 284 -11.14 17.98 -21.85
N PHE A 285 -10.02 17.35 -21.43
CA PHE A 285 -9.48 17.60 -20.09
C PHE A 285 -8.90 18.99 -19.97
N LEU A 286 -8.09 19.43 -20.96
CA LEU A 286 -7.46 20.74 -20.96
C LEU A 286 -8.49 21.88 -21.01
N ASP A 287 -9.51 21.76 -21.86
CA ASP A 287 -10.60 22.76 -21.93
C ASP A 287 -11.36 22.91 -20.59
N ARG A 288 -11.57 21.80 -19.85
CA ARG A 288 -12.24 21.84 -18.55
C ARG A 288 -11.35 22.35 -17.41
N LEU A 289 -10.06 22.24 -17.55
CA LEU A 289 -9.06 22.62 -16.54
C LEU A 289 -8.50 24.02 -16.77
N ASP A 290 -8.82 24.66 -17.89
CA ASP A 290 -8.27 25.99 -18.21
C ASP A 290 -8.58 27.01 -17.11
N GLY A 291 -7.54 27.66 -16.60
CA GLY A 291 -7.62 28.65 -15.52
C GLY A 291 -7.91 28.08 -14.12
N VAL A 292 -8.10 26.78 -13.95
CA VAL A 292 -8.39 26.16 -12.66
C VAL A 292 -7.12 26.09 -11.82
N SER A 293 -7.17 26.68 -10.60
CA SER A 293 -6.01 26.77 -9.70
C SER A 293 -6.16 25.89 -8.44
N ASP A 294 -7.39 25.64 -8.01
CA ASP A 294 -7.68 24.88 -6.78
C ASP A 294 -7.42 23.37 -6.96
N PRO A 295 -6.58 22.73 -6.13
CA PRO A 295 -6.20 21.33 -6.30
C PRO A 295 -7.39 20.35 -6.26
N GLU A 296 -8.33 20.58 -5.34
CA GLU A 296 -9.48 19.69 -5.20
C GLU A 296 -10.46 19.84 -6.39
N LYS A 297 -10.59 21.07 -6.93
CA LYS A 297 -11.35 21.27 -8.18
C LYS A 297 -10.68 20.59 -9.36
N LYS A 298 -9.35 20.69 -9.49
CA LYS A 298 -8.60 19.96 -10.52
C LYS A 298 -8.88 18.45 -10.43
N ARG A 299 -8.75 17.84 -9.25
CA ARG A 299 -9.02 16.42 -9.02
C ARG A 299 -10.43 16.01 -9.41
N LYS A 300 -11.44 16.79 -8.99
CA LYS A 300 -12.85 16.53 -9.33
C LYS A 300 -13.14 16.63 -10.82
N ILE A 301 -12.61 17.66 -11.49
CA ILE A 301 -12.78 17.84 -12.94
C ILE A 301 -12.15 16.69 -13.70
N ILE A 302 -10.91 16.31 -13.34
CA ILE A 302 -10.20 15.20 -13.95
C ILE A 302 -10.97 13.89 -13.75
N GLY A 303 -11.40 13.60 -12.52
CA GLY A 303 -12.18 12.41 -12.22
C GLY A 303 -13.47 12.33 -13.04
N ASN A 304 -14.24 13.41 -13.08
CA ASN A 304 -15.49 13.46 -13.86
C ASN A 304 -15.22 13.31 -15.37
N ALA A 305 -14.17 13.94 -15.89
CA ALA A 305 -13.82 13.80 -17.31
C ALA A 305 -13.42 12.36 -17.67
N PHE A 306 -12.71 11.65 -16.79
CA PHE A 306 -12.43 10.22 -16.98
C PHE A 306 -13.72 9.40 -17.02
N ILE A 307 -14.66 9.68 -16.11
CA ILE A 307 -15.97 9.01 -16.09
C ILE A 307 -16.68 9.19 -17.42
N ASP A 308 -16.80 10.44 -17.89
CA ASP A 308 -17.49 10.76 -19.16
C ASP A 308 -16.85 10.07 -20.38
N VAL A 309 -15.50 10.00 -20.42
CA VAL A 309 -14.80 9.31 -21.51
C VAL A 309 -15.05 7.81 -21.45
N PHE A 310 -15.01 7.23 -20.24
CA PHE A 310 -15.17 5.81 -20.05
C PHE A 310 -16.64 5.36 -20.29
N GLU A 311 -17.63 6.16 -19.87
CA GLU A 311 -19.06 5.93 -20.16
C GLU A 311 -19.29 5.81 -21.68
N LYS A 312 -18.74 6.71 -22.49
CA LYS A 312 -18.85 6.64 -23.94
C LYS A 312 -18.27 5.36 -24.54
N GLU A 313 -17.17 4.87 -23.96
CA GLU A 313 -16.57 3.61 -24.44
C GLU A 313 -17.45 2.40 -24.08
N VAL A 314 -18.07 2.40 -22.88
CA VAL A 314 -19.00 1.35 -22.46
C VAL A 314 -20.30 1.40 -23.28
N GLU A 315 -20.87 2.59 -23.49
CA GLU A 315 -22.10 2.75 -24.28
C GLU A 315 -21.94 2.32 -25.74
N SER A 316 -20.71 2.35 -26.27
CA SER A 316 -20.42 1.90 -27.63
C SER A 316 -20.60 0.41 -27.85
N ASP A 317 -20.56 -0.40 -26.79
CA ASP A 317 -20.81 -1.86 -26.80
C ASP A 317 -21.54 -2.32 -25.54
N SER A 318 -22.85 -2.51 -25.65
CA SER A 318 -23.72 -2.96 -24.56
C SER A 318 -23.46 -4.38 -24.07
N SER A 319 -22.47 -5.08 -24.63
CA SER A 319 -22.13 -6.46 -24.24
C SER A 319 -21.23 -6.54 -23.00
N PHE A 320 -20.66 -5.40 -22.54
CA PHE A 320 -19.90 -5.36 -21.31
C PHE A 320 -20.80 -5.61 -20.09
N THR A 321 -20.34 -6.50 -19.22
CA THR A 321 -21.04 -6.87 -17.98
C THR A 321 -20.20 -6.57 -16.75
N PHE A 322 -18.87 -6.57 -16.89
CA PHE A 322 -17.93 -6.37 -15.80
C PHE A 322 -17.03 -5.18 -16.06
N LEU A 323 -16.74 -4.44 -14.96
CA LEU A 323 -15.69 -3.43 -14.87
C LEU A 323 -14.55 -3.98 -14.02
N ALA A 324 -13.36 -4.10 -14.61
CA ALA A 324 -12.16 -4.52 -13.90
C ALA A 324 -11.51 -3.35 -13.16
N GLN A 325 -11.17 -3.56 -11.88
CA GLN A 325 -10.46 -2.61 -11.04
C GLN A 325 -9.24 -3.26 -10.39
N GLY A 326 -8.15 -2.49 -10.29
CA GLY A 326 -6.91 -2.88 -9.61
C GLY A 326 -6.92 -2.52 -8.12
N THR A 327 -8.02 -2.78 -7.41
CA THR A 327 -8.13 -2.60 -5.96
C THR A 327 -7.17 -3.53 -5.25
N LEU A 328 -6.45 -3.01 -4.27
CA LEU A 328 -5.48 -3.75 -3.45
C LEU A 328 -5.99 -3.96 -2.03
N TYR A 329 -5.35 -4.89 -1.30
CA TYR A 329 -5.75 -5.21 0.06
C TYR A 329 -5.74 -4.02 1.03
N PRO A 330 -4.74 -3.13 1.03
CA PRO A 330 -4.79 -1.90 1.82
C PRO A 330 -6.02 -1.01 1.54
N ASP A 331 -6.45 -0.90 0.27
CA ASP A 331 -7.64 -0.12 -0.10
C ASP A 331 -8.91 -0.72 0.52
N VAL A 332 -8.99 -2.05 0.57
CA VAL A 332 -10.11 -2.78 1.20
C VAL A 332 -10.15 -2.52 2.70
N ILE A 333 -9.01 -2.66 3.38
CA ILE A 333 -8.92 -2.47 4.84
C ILE A 333 -9.29 -1.02 5.21
N GLU A 334 -8.77 -0.03 4.47
CA GLU A 334 -9.07 1.39 4.70
C GLU A 334 -10.56 1.72 4.48
N SER A 335 -11.23 1.01 3.56
CA SER A 335 -12.66 1.20 3.29
C SER A 335 -13.58 0.60 4.36
N VAL A 336 -13.12 -0.42 5.07
CA VAL A 336 -13.87 -1.15 6.12
C VAL A 336 -13.55 -0.63 7.52
N SER A 337 -12.56 0.28 7.66
CA SER A 337 -12.14 0.77 8.97
C SER A 337 -13.31 1.33 9.76
N PHE A 338 -13.68 0.61 10.78
CA PHE A 338 -14.66 0.98 11.79
C PHE A 338 -14.24 2.31 12.43
N LYS A 339 -15.23 3.16 12.70
CA LYS A 339 -15.13 4.47 13.36
C LYS A 339 -14.31 4.39 14.66
N GLY A 340 -12.99 4.39 14.49
CA GLY A 340 -12.04 4.80 15.52
C GLY A 340 -11.62 6.25 15.25
N PRO A 341 -10.89 6.91 16.16
CA PRO A 341 -10.50 8.31 16.03
C PRO A 341 -9.57 8.64 14.84
N SER A 342 -9.14 7.67 14.05
CA SER A 342 -8.51 7.91 12.76
C SER A 342 -9.58 8.19 11.71
N ALA A 343 -9.77 9.47 11.39
CA ALA A 343 -10.64 9.92 10.33
C ALA A 343 -10.38 9.19 9.02
N THR A 344 -11.45 8.81 8.32
CA THR A 344 -11.45 8.27 6.95
C THR A 344 -10.63 9.17 6.04
N ILE A 345 -9.36 8.84 5.79
CA ILE A 345 -8.42 9.71 5.07
C ILE A 345 -8.55 9.56 3.54
N LYS A 346 -9.23 8.52 3.04
CA LYS A 346 -9.33 8.29 1.60
C LYS A 346 -10.70 7.77 1.15
N SER A 347 -11.60 8.68 0.79
CA SER A 347 -12.80 8.37 0.00
C SER A 347 -12.58 8.47 -1.52
N HIS A 348 -11.33 8.61 -2.02
CA HIS A 348 -11.08 9.15 -3.37
C HIS A 348 -10.24 8.27 -4.31
N HIS A 349 -9.87 7.06 -3.97
CA HIS A 349 -9.04 6.21 -4.86
C HIS A 349 -9.82 5.23 -5.73
N ASN A 350 -11.05 4.93 -5.41
CA ASN A 350 -11.92 4.16 -6.29
C ASN A 350 -12.90 5.09 -6.98
N VAL A 351 -13.15 4.86 -8.24
CA VAL A 351 -14.17 5.52 -9.05
C VAL A 351 -15.55 5.13 -8.49
N GLY A 352 -15.76 5.50 -7.22
CA GLY A 352 -16.99 5.20 -6.49
C GLY A 352 -18.18 5.82 -7.22
N GLY A 353 -19.11 4.96 -7.64
CA GLY A 353 -20.31 5.34 -8.38
C GLY A 353 -20.29 5.01 -9.88
N LEU A 354 -19.14 4.70 -10.50
CA LEU A 354 -19.10 4.23 -11.89
C LEU A 354 -19.92 2.93 -12.10
N PRO A 355 -19.76 1.88 -11.27
CA PRO A 355 -20.49 0.64 -11.48
C PRO A 355 -22.01 0.80 -11.38
N GLU A 356 -22.49 1.65 -10.45
CA GLU A 356 -23.93 1.87 -10.25
C GLU A 356 -24.57 2.60 -11.42
N LYS A 357 -23.89 3.60 -11.99
CA LYS A 357 -24.37 4.33 -13.17
C LYS A 357 -24.38 3.47 -14.43
N MET A 358 -23.40 2.57 -14.59
CA MET A 358 -23.22 1.78 -15.81
C MET A 358 -23.84 0.39 -15.75
N ASN A 359 -24.46 -0.02 -14.63
CA ASN A 359 -24.95 -1.40 -14.40
C ASN A 359 -23.90 -2.49 -14.63
N LEU A 360 -22.62 -2.19 -14.35
CA LEU A 360 -21.51 -3.13 -14.46
C LEU A 360 -21.20 -3.76 -13.10
N LYS A 361 -20.86 -5.06 -13.11
CA LYS A 361 -20.35 -5.76 -11.92
C LYS A 361 -18.86 -5.49 -11.78
N LEU A 362 -18.39 -5.31 -10.54
CA LEU A 362 -16.95 -5.19 -10.28
C LEU A 362 -16.24 -6.53 -10.39
N LEU A 363 -15.05 -6.52 -11.01
CA LEU A 363 -14.10 -7.61 -11.05
C LEU A 363 -12.75 -7.11 -10.50
N GLU A 364 -12.40 -7.55 -9.28
CA GLU A 364 -11.25 -7.05 -8.51
C GLU A 364 -10.27 -8.21 -8.19
N PRO A 365 -9.50 -8.68 -9.18
CA PRO A 365 -8.71 -9.91 -9.04
C PRO A 365 -7.54 -9.79 -8.05
N MET A 366 -7.13 -8.58 -7.67
CA MET A 366 -5.98 -8.35 -6.79
C MET A 366 -6.38 -7.84 -5.40
N ARG A 367 -7.65 -7.93 -5.04
CA ARG A 367 -8.20 -7.40 -3.80
C ARG A 367 -7.51 -7.93 -2.52
N GLU A 368 -6.84 -9.06 -2.62
CA GLU A 368 -6.17 -9.74 -1.51
C GLU A 368 -4.66 -9.46 -1.47
N LEU A 369 -4.12 -8.72 -2.43
CA LEU A 369 -2.68 -8.50 -2.56
C LEU A 369 -2.22 -7.18 -1.96
N PHE A 370 -1.06 -7.21 -1.32
CA PHE A 370 -0.27 -6.02 -1.05
C PHE A 370 0.49 -5.55 -2.31
N LYS A 371 0.96 -4.31 -2.31
CA LYS A 371 1.64 -3.69 -3.47
C LYS A 371 2.91 -4.44 -3.92
N ASP A 372 3.66 -4.97 -2.99
CA ASP A 372 4.85 -5.78 -3.23
C ASP A 372 4.50 -7.14 -3.83
N GLU A 373 3.42 -7.79 -3.38
CA GLU A 373 2.90 -9.02 -3.98
C GLU A 373 2.43 -8.78 -5.42
N VAL A 374 1.76 -7.65 -5.69
CA VAL A 374 1.38 -7.27 -7.08
C VAL A 374 2.59 -7.20 -7.99
N ARG A 375 3.71 -6.63 -7.51
CA ARG A 375 4.96 -6.59 -8.28
C ARG A 375 5.54 -7.99 -8.52
N MET A 376 5.45 -8.89 -7.54
CA MET A 376 5.90 -10.29 -7.69
C MET A 376 5.03 -11.03 -8.71
N VAL A 377 3.71 -10.90 -8.61
CA VAL A 377 2.76 -11.44 -9.60
C VAL A 377 3.02 -10.86 -10.99
N GLY A 378 3.31 -9.57 -11.09
CA GLY A 378 3.68 -8.93 -12.35
C GLY A 378 4.93 -9.53 -13.00
N ARG A 379 5.97 -9.85 -12.22
CA ARG A 379 7.17 -10.56 -12.71
C ARG A 379 6.84 -11.95 -13.24
N GLU A 380 6.07 -12.70 -12.49
CA GLU A 380 5.64 -14.05 -12.85
C GLU A 380 4.76 -14.06 -14.13
N LEU A 381 4.00 -12.98 -14.35
CA LEU A 381 3.24 -12.78 -15.59
C LEU A 381 4.10 -12.33 -16.78
N GLY A 382 5.40 -12.07 -16.56
CA GLY A 382 6.33 -11.63 -17.60
C GLY A 382 6.24 -10.14 -17.93
N ILE A 383 5.70 -9.31 -17.06
CA ILE A 383 5.68 -7.85 -17.23
C ILE A 383 7.13 -7.32 -17.08
N PRO A 384 7.61 -6.49 -18.04
CA PRO A 384 8.97 -5.98 -17.99
C PRO A 384 9.29 -5.21 -16.70
N GLU A 385 10.51 -5.40 -16.16
CA GLU A 385 10.98 -4.71 -14.94
C GLU A 385 10.88 -3.19 -15.05
N SER A 386 11.10 -2.62 -16.23
CA SER A 386 10.93 -1.18 -16.47
C SER A 386 9.52 -0.66 -16.20
N PHE A 387 8.50 -1.55 -16.22
CA PHE A 387 7.13 -1.25 -15.86
C PHE A 387 6.83 -1.52 -14.39
N ILE A 388 7.33 -2.63 -13.86
CA ILE A 388 7.15 -3.04 -12.46
C ILE A 388 7.80 -2.03 -11.51
N LYS A 389 8.97 -1.48 -11.89
CA LYS A 389 9.74 -0.50 -11.13
C LYS A 389 9.35 0.95 -11.40
N ARG A 390 8.32 1.21 -12.21
CA ARG A 390 7.89 2.60 -12.44
C ARG A 390 7.54 3.27 -11.13
N HIS A 391 8.05 4.48 -10.96
CA HIS A 391 7.66 5.32 -9.83
C HIS A 391 6.15 5.56 -9.85
N PRO A 392 5.50 5.68 -8.69
CA PRO A 392 4.11 6.05 -8.61
C PRO A 392 3.83 7.34 -9.40
N PHE A 393 2.74 7.34 -10.14
CA PHE A 393 2.26 8.50 -10.87
C PHE A 393 0.78 8.68 -10.55
N PRO A 394 0.36 9.83 -10.02
CA PRO A 394 -1.00 10.02 -9.54
C PRO A 394 -2.01 10.07 -10.69
N GLY A 395 -3.25 9.68 -10.43
CA GLY A 395 -4.33 9.72 -11.43
C GLY A 395 -4.51 11.08 -12.10
N PRO A 396 -4.45 12.22 -11.36
CA PRO A 396 -4.50 13.55 -11.96
C PRO A 396 -3.26 13.93 -12.81
N GLY A 397 -2.22 13.10 -12.82
CA GLY A 397 -1.03 13.29 -13.64
C GLY A 397 -0.27 14.58 -13.30
N LEU A 398 0.25 15.25 -14.33
CA LEU A 398 0.96 16.52 -14.18
C LEU A 398 0.04 17.68 -13.76
N GLY A 399 -1.30 17.51 -13.78
CA GLY A 399 -2.25 18.55 -13.41
C GLY A 399 -2.11 19.03 -11.97
N ILE A 400 -1.68 18.16 -11.04
CA ILE A 400 -1.40 18.50 -9.63
C ILE A 400 0.07 18.83 -9.36
N ARG A 401 0.89 18.91 -10.39
CA ARG A 401 2.30 19.32 -10.34
C ARG A 401 2.54 20.69 -11.00
N VAL A 402 1.49 21.28 -11.60
CA VAL A 402 1.45 22.69 -11.97
C VAL A 402 0.70 23.42 -10.89
N LEU A 403 1.41 24.09 -9.98
CA LEU A 403 0.78 24.89 -8.93
C LEU A 403 0.12 26.15 -9.50
N GLY A 404 -1.10 26.43 -9.06
CA GLY A 404 -1.89 27.55 -9.59
C GLY A 404 -2.64 27.21 -10.89
N PRO A 405 -2.95 28.24 -11.74
CA PRO A 405 -3.77 28.03 -12.93
C PRO A 405 -3.07 27.11 -13.92
N LEU A 406 -3.83 26.15 -14.45
CA LEU A 406 -3.35 25.20 -15.43
C LEU A 406 -3.47 25.79 -16.82
N SER A 407 -2.42 25.65 -17.63
CA SER A 407 -2.41 25.99 -19.06
C SER A 407 -1.51 25.02 -19.83
N GLU A 408 -1.74 24.90 -21.13
CA GLU A 408 -0.93 24.04 -21.99
C GLU A 408 0.54 24.45 -22.00
N GLU A 409 0.85 25.75 -22.00
CA GLU A 409 2.21 26.29 -21.91
C GLU A 409 2.91 25.80 -20.63
N ARG A 410 2.27 25.95 -19.47
CA ARG A 410 2.82 25.52 -18.19
C ARG A 410 3.01 24.01 -18.10
N LEU A 411 2.07 23.25 -18.64
CA LEU A 411 2.19 21.79 -18.72
C LEU A 411 3.38 21.37 -19.58
N ASN A 412 3.62 22.05 -20.70
CA ASN A 412 4.74 21.75 -21.58
C ASN A 412 6.08 22.06 -20.91
N LEU A 413 6.21 23.20 -20.20
CA LEU A 413 7.40 23.50 -19.40
C LEU A 413 7.68 22.41 -18.35
N LEU A 414 6.64 22.03 -17.60
CA LEU A 414 6.77 20.99 -16.59
C LEU A 414 7.12 19.63 -17.21
N ARG A 415 6.50 19.27 -18.33
CA ARG A 415 6.71 18.00 -19.03
C ARG A 415 8.15 17.83 -19.51
N GLU A 416 8.75 18.90 -20.04
CA GLU A 416 10.16 18.91 -20.43
C GLU A 416 11.09 18.81 -19.22
N ALA A 417 10.83 19.57 -18.16
CA ALA A 417 11.66 19.54 -16.95
C ALA A 417 11.60 18.18 -16.23
N ASP A 418 10.40 17.58 -16.12
CA ASP A 418 10.21 16.25 -15.55
C ASP A 418 10.93 15.16 -16.37
N ALA A 419 10.88 15.27 -17.69
CA ALA A 419 11.58 14.35 -18.59
C ALA A 419 13.11 14.42 -18.40
N ILE A 420 13.70 15.61 -18.28
CA ILE A 420 15.13 15.78 -18.00
C ILE A 420 15.48 15.13 -16.65
N PHE A 421 14.75 15.45 -15.59
CA PHE A 421 15.04 14.93 -14.26
C PHE A 421 14.99 13.40 -14.20
N VAL A 422 13.90 12.81 -14.69
CA VAL A 422 13.72 11.34 -14.71
C VAL A 422 14.76 10.64 -15.59
N ASN A 423 15.09 11.20 -16.75
CA ASN A 423 16.09 10.61 -17.63
C ASN A 423 17.51 10.66 -17.02
N GLU A 424 17.85 11.76 -16.34
CA GLU A 424 19.15 11.86 -15.66
C GLU A 424 19.23 10.90 -14.47
N LEU A 425 18.14 10.70 -13.68
CA LEU A 425 18.10 9.67 -12.65
C LEU A 425 18.39 8.27 -13.22
N LYS A 426 17.79 7.94 -14.37
CA LYS A 426 18.02 6.64 -15.04
C LYS A 426 19.45 6.50 -15.56
N ARG A 427 20.01 7.56 -16.14
CA ARG A 427 21.40 7.57 -16.67
C ARG A 427 22.45 7.44 -15.57
N SER A 428 22.16 7.99 -14.40
CA SER A 428 23.06 7.97 -13.24
C SER A 428 22.81 6.77 -12.31
N GLU A 429 21.97 5.81 -12.73
CA GLU A 429 21.60 4.62 -11.96
C GLU A 429 20.95 4.92 -10.59
N LEU A 430 20.45 6.16 -10.39
CA LEU A 430 19.81 6.60 -9.15
C LEU A 430 18.29 6.38 -9.13
N TYR A 431 17.71 5.95 -10.26
CA TYR A 431 16.26 5.81 -10.40
C TYR A 431 15.67 4.77 -9.44
N ASP A 432 16.36 3.63 -9.30
CA ASP A 432 15.90 2.52 -8.45
C ASP A 432 16.14 2.77 -6.94
N ASP A 433 16.99 3.75 -6.60
CA ASP A 433 17.32 4.12 -5.21
C ASP A 433 16.25 5.03 -4.59
N VAL A 434 15.37 5.62 -5.40
CA VAL A 434 14.30 6.50 -4.94
C VAL A 434 12.93 5.87 -5.17
N TRP A 435 12.04 6.04 -4.19
CA TRP A 435 10.68 5.51 -4.28
C TRP A 435 9.82 6.28 -5.29
N GLN A 436 9.97 7.61 -5.32
CA GLN A 436 9.31 8.49 -6.27
C GLN A 436 10.15 9.74 -6.53
N ALA A 437 10.27 10.10 -7.80
CA ALA A 437 10.85 11.37 -8.26
C ALA A 437 9.86 12.13 -9.12
N LEU A 438 9.80 13.44 -8.92
CA LEU A 438 8.86 14.33 -9.61
C LEU A 438 9.42 15.75 -9.71
N THR A 439 8.90 16.48 -10.70
CA THR A 439 9.14 17.91 -10.87
C THR A 439 7.83 18.67 -10.66
N VAL A 440 7.88 19.83 -10.02
CA VAL A 440 6.72 20.70 -9.76
C VAL A 440 6.99 22.08 -10.38
N LEU A 441 6.06 22.59 -11.16
CA LEU A 441 6.12 23.97 -11.67
C LEU A 441 5.50 24.91 -10.65
N LEU A 442 6.32 25.81 -10.11
CA LEU A 442 5.87 26.78 -9.12
C LEU A 442 5.21 28.00 -9.81
N PRO A 443 4.21 28.64 -9.20
CA PRO A 443 3.54 29.81 -9.74
C PRO A 443 4.36 31.11 -9.57
N VAL A 444 5.65 30.97 -9.39
CA VAL A 444 6.58 32.07 -9.10
C VAL A 444 7.53 32.27 -10.28
N GLN A 445 7.59 33.47 -10.78
CA GLN A 445 8.62 33.91 -11.71
C GLN A 445 9.75 34.61 -10.96
N SER A 446 10.95 34.17 -11.22
CA SER A 446 12.15 34.74 -10.57
C SER A 446 12.97 35.56 -11.56
N VAL A 447 13.70 36.54 -11.03
CA VAL A 447 14.66 37.31 -11.81
C VAL A 447 15.85 36.41 -12.17
N GLY A 448 16.21 36.36 -13.44
CA GLY A 448 17.42 35.72 -13.93
C GLY A 448 18.23 36.72 -14.77
N VAL A 449 19.47 36.34 -15.03
CA VAL A 449 20.33 37.03 -16.01
C VAL A 449 20.81 35.98 -16.99
N MET A 450 20.39 36.10 -18.22
CA MET A 450 20.80 35.23 -19.33
C MET A 450 21.48 36.08 -20.42
N GLY A 451 22.76 35.86 -20.61
CA GLY A 451 23.58 36.79 -21.35
C GLY A 451 23.63 38.15 -20.63
N ASP A 452 23.38 39.23 -21.34
CA ASP A 452 23.37 40.60 -20.78
C ASP A 452 21.96 41.13 -20.48
N GLU A 453 20.92 40.27 -20.55
CA GLU A 453 19.52 40.65 -20.35
C GLU A 453 18.94 40.06 -19.05
N ARG A 454 18.05 40.84 -18.41
CA ARG A 454 17.21 40.36 -17.32
C ARG A 454 16.06 39.52 -17.85
N THR A 455 15.87 38.35 -17.29
CA THR A 455 14.74 37.47 -17.57
C THR A 455 13.82 37.32 -16.34
N TYR A 456 12.53 37.09 -16.59
CA TYR A 456 11.53 36.76 -15.59
C TYR A 456 10.88 35.46 -16.03
N GLU A 457 11.33 34.36 -15.44
CA GLU A 457 10.93 33.02 -15.84
C GLU A 457 10.55 32.18 -14.64
N PHE A 458 9.89 31.05 -14.90
CA PHE A 458 9.39 30.18 -13.85
C PHE A 458 10.49 29.48 -13.07
N THR A 459 10.12 29.08 -11.85
CA THR A 459 10.92 28.23 -10.99
C THR A 459 10.32 26.83 -10.97
N VAL A 460 11.14 25.81 -11.05
CA VAL A 460 10.73 24.41 -10.83
C VAL A 460 11.35 23.87 -9.55
N ALA A 461 10.56 23.04 -8.82
CA ALA A 461 11.03 22.27 -7.69
C ALA A 461 11.22 20.82 -8.11
N LEU A 462 12.42 20.28 -7.88
CA LEU A 462 12.69 18.84 -7.95
C LEU A 462 12.38 18.21 -6.60
N ARG A 463 11.73 17.08 -6.59
CA ARG A 463 11.49 16.29 -5.40
C ARG A 463 11.78 14.83 -5.68
N ALA A 464 12.60 14.21 -4.85
CA ALA A 464 12.81 12.79 -4.82
C ALA A 464 12.71 12.30 -3.37
N VAL A 465 12.02 11.20 -3.14
CA VAL A 465 11.79 10.65 -1.80
C VAL A 465 12.14 9.17 -1.74
N THR A 466 12.60 8.75 -0.58
CA THR A 466 12.75 7.36 -0.18
C THR A 466 11.59 6.98 0.73
N SER A 467 11.03 5.79 0.55
CA SER A 467 9.94 5.26 1.35
C SER A 467 9.87 3.74 1.20
N VAL A 468 9.26 3.07 2.15
CA VAL A 468 8.96 1.63 2.07
C VAL A 468 7.52 1.42 1.59
N ASP A 469 6.59 2.21 2.09
CA ASP A 469 5.14 2.00 1.92
C ASP A 469 4.36 3.26 1.46
N GLY A 470 5.03 4.41 1.35
CA GLY A 470 4.43 5.70 1.04
C GLY A 470 3.68 6.36 2.22
N MET A 471 3.55 5.70 3.37
CA MET A 471 2.95 6.30 4.58
C MET A 471 3.88 7.31 5.21
N THR A 472 5.14 6.94 5.35
CA THR A 472 6.23 7.83 5.75
C THR A 472 7.25 7.93 4.61
N ALA A 473 7.86 9.08 4.43
CA ALA A 473 8.88 9.28 3.43
C ALA A 473 9.92 10.29 3.90
N ASP A 474 11.16 10.06 3.53
CA ASP A 474 12.21 11.06 3.68
C ASP A 474 12.67 11.55 2.30
N TRP A 475 13.24 12.76 2.24
CA TRP A 475 13.80 13.25 1.00
C TRP A 475 15.06 12.43 0.62
N ALA A 476 15.23 12.17 -0.66
CA ALA A 476 16.38 11.41 -1.16
C ALA A 476 17.64 12.29 -1.18
N HIS A 477 18.73 11.80 -0.58
CA HIS A 477 20.04 12.49 -0.56
C HIS A 477 20.76 12.29 -1.89
N LEU A 478 20.25 12.93 -2.96
CA LEU A 478 20.90 12.88 -4.27
C LEU A 478 22.25 13.62 -4.25
N PRO A 479 23.28 13.15 -4.99
CA PRO A 479 24.57 13.82 -5.07
C PRO A 479 24.46 15.27 -5.55
N TYR A 480 25.21 16.19 -4.94
CA TYR A 480 25.19 17.61 -5.35
C TYR A 480 25.59 17.84 -6.80
N ASP A 481 26.56 17.07 -7.32
CA ASP A 481 26.98 17.16 -8.71
C ASP A 481 25.87 16.72 -9.67
N PHE A 482 25.08 15.70 -9.27
CA PHE A 482 23.88 15.30 -10.01
C PHE A 482 22.84 16.42 -10.04
N LEU A 483 22.50 17.00 -8.89
CA LEU A 483 21.53 18.11 -8.80
C LEU A 483 22.00 19.33 -9.61
N SER A 484 23.29 19.65 -9.56
CA SER A 484 23.89 20.73 -10.35
C SER A 484 23.77 20.46 -11.86
N SER A 485 24.06 19.23 -12.29
CA SER A 485 23.94 18.83 -13.71
C SER A 485 22.50 18.92 -14.20
N VAL A 486 21.53 18.41 -13.43
CA VAL A 486 20.10 18.47 -13.77
C VAL A 486 19.63 19.93 -13.85
N SER A 487 19.99 20.76 -12.86
CA SER A 487 19.65 22.17 -12.84
C SER A 487 20.17 22.90 -14.09
N ASN A 488 21.44 22.68 -14.42
CA ASN A 488 22.05 23.29 -15.62
C ASN A 488 21.35 22.85 -16.91
N LYS A 489 21.00 21.56 -17.04
CA LYS A 489 20.28 21.07 -18.21
C LYS A 489 18.89 21.70 -18.34
N ILE A 490 18.11 21.73 -17.25
CA ILE A 490 16.77 22.31 -17.27
C ILE A 490 16.82 23.78 -17.70
N ILE A 491 17.72 24.57 -17.11
CA ILE A 491 17.83 26.01 -17.40
C ILE A 491 18.32 26.26 -18.84
N ASN A 492 19.23 25.44 -19.35
CA ASN A 492 19.80 25.65 -20.68
C ASN A 492 18.91 25.14 -21.81
N GLU A 493 18.14 24.08 -21.59
CA GLU A 493 17.34 23.41 -22.62
C GLU A 493 15.89 23.94 -22.69
N ILE A 494 15.36 24.48 -21.56
CA ILE A 494 13.96 24.89 -21.46
C ILE A 494 13.86 26.40 -21.30
N LYS A 495 13.43 27.08 -22.38
CA LYS A 495 13.07 28.51 -22.31
C LYS A 495 11.83 28.69 -21.45
N GLY A 496 11.87 29.61 -20.49
CA GLY A 496 10.78 29.87 -19.56
C GLY A 496 11.04 29.36 -18.15
N ILE A 497 12.18 28.69 -17.90
CA ILE A 497 12.64 28.26 -16.57
C ILE A 497 14.05 28.79 -16.34
N ASN A 498 14.23 29.61 -15.31
CA ASN A 498 15.55 30.16 -14.95
C ASN A 498 16.01 29.79 -13.53
N ARG A 499 15.23 28.96 -12.81
CA ARG A 499 15.57 28.54 -11.45
C ARG A 499 15.08 27.12 -11.14
N VAL A 500 15.96 26.37 -10.51
CA VAL A 500 15.68 25.02 -9.99
C VAL A 500 15.94 24.99 -8.49
N VAL A 501 15.00 24.44 -7.71
CA VAL A 501 15.14 24.20 -6.28
C VAL A 501 14.94 22.72 -5.98
N TYR A 502 15.46 22.23 -4.85
CA TYR A 502 15.26 20.85 -4.39
C TYR A 502 14.51 20.84 -3.08
N ASP A 503 13.40 20.08 -3.02
CA ASP A 503 12.57 19.96 -1.82
C ASP A 503 13.14 18.89 -0.88
N ILE A 504 13.53 19.32 0.32
CA ILE A 504 14.15 18.51 1.39
C ILE A 504 13.19 18.22 2.55
N SER A 505 11.88 18.24 2.30
CA SER A 505 10.88 18.04 3.33
C SER A 505 10.51 16.56 3.48
N SER A 506 10.45 16.06 4.72
CA SER A 506 10.03 14.70 5.05
C SER A 506 8.50 14.60 5.19
N LYS A 507 7.94 13.41 5.03
CA LYS A 507 6.54 13.09 5.32
C LYS A 507 6.45 12.19 6.57
N PRO A 508 5.76 12.61 7.66
CA PRO A 508 5.22 13.95 7.91
C PRO A 508 6.30 15.00 8.16
N PRO A 509 6.01 16.31 8.16
CA PRO A 509 4.69 16.93 8.05
C PRO A 509 4.21 17.19 6.62
N SER A 510 5.10 17.17 5.62
CA SER A 510 4.70 17.37 4.23
C SER A 510 4.07 16.11 3.63
N THR A 511 3.48 16.26 2.45
CA THR A 511 3.05 15.13 1.61
C THR A 511 4.11 14.81 0.55
N ILE A 512 3.99 13.70 -0.17
CA ILE A 512 4.91 13.38 -1.27
C ILE A 512 4.62 14.28 -2.47
N GLU A 513 3.36 14.34 -2.92
CA GLU A 513 2.91 15.31 -3.92
C GLU A 513 2.67 16.67 -3.24
N TRP A 514 2.76 17.75 -4.01
CA TRP A 514 2.58 19.11 -3.49
C TRP A 514 1.11 19.58 -3.47
N GLU A 515 0.27 19.04 -4.39
CA GLU A 515 -1.17 19.28 -4.44
C GLU A 515 -1.99 17.99 -4.30
#